data_8960205cfb548172804045d05cd9c6ee
#
_entry.id   8960205cfb548172804045d05cd9c6ee
#
_cell.length_a   1.000
_cell.length_b   1.000
_cell.length_c   1.000
_cell.angle_alpha   90.00
_cell.angle_beta   90.00
_cell.angle_gamma   90.00
#
_symmetry.space_group_name_H-M   'P 1'
#
loop_
_entity.id
_entity.type
_entity.pdbx_description
1 polymer ?
#
loop_
_entity_poly.entity_id
_entity_poly.type
_entity_poly.pdbx_seq_one_letter_code
_entity_poly.pdbx_strand_id
1 'polypeptide(L)'
;LQEAMLEQGRNTPGILGKLLTETLESSHASSFDAALSAFASKTRSSQVQRVVVLIDTAMEQDAPLQNILSDLAMDYERLNDLMNKRETELAGRGILIILFVCIGLPVLIAFIVGLFAPAASGFQIANFNSTFSTFFALASATGAMVSGRMMGRARDMLWWIPLWMSTSMLLYLGAVKMIGG
;
A
#
# COMPACT_ATOMS: atom_id res chain seq x y z
N LEU A 1 5.42 30.02 -22.46
CA LEU A 1 5.50 29.02 -21.40
C LEU A 1 4.81 29.53 -20.12
N GLN A 2 5.14 30.70 -19.63
CA GLN A 2 4.56 31.29 -18.41
C GLN A 2 3.03 31.39 -18.46
N GLU A 3 2.47 31.86 -19.57
CA GLU A 3 1.01 31.97 -19.76
C GLU A 3 0.34 30.57 -19.75
N ALA A 4 0.94 29.59 -20.41
CA ALA A 4 0.43 28.21 -20.43
C ALA A 4 0.45 27.56 -19.03
N MET A 5 1.50 27.81 -18.24
CA MET A 5 1.58 27.34 -16.85
C MET A 5 0.58 28.03 -15.92
N LEU A 6 0.33 29.30 -16.15
CA LEU A 6 -0.67 30.09 -15.41
C LEU A 6 -2.10 29.59 -15.70
N GLU A 7 -2.39 29.33 -16.95
CA GLU A 7 -3.67 28.74 -17.38
C GLU A 7 -3.86 27.33 -16.82
N GLN A 8 -2.83 26.51 -16.86
CA GLN A 8 -2.84 25.18 -16.27
C GLN A 8 -3.01 25.24 -14.73
N GLY A 9 -2.35 26.19 -14.06
CA GLY A 9 -2.52 26.38 -12.63
C GLY A 9 -3.95 26.74 -12.23
N ARG A 10 -4.62 27.58 -13.03
CA ARG A 10 -6.03 27.97 -12.84
C ARG A 10 -6.98 26.79 -13.09
N ASN A 11 -6.68 25.94 -14.06
CA ASN A 11 -7.49 24.79 -14.41
C ASN A 11 -7.25 23.56 -13.51
N THR A 12 -6.16 23.53 -12.74
CA THR A 12 -5.84 22.41 -11.85
C THR A 12 -6.51 22.62 -10.47
N PRO A 13 -7.50 21.81 -10.09
CA PRO A 13 -8.10 21.90 -8.77
C PRO A 13 -7.13 21.40 -7.69
N GLY A 14 -6.99 22.16 -6.60
CA GLY A 14 -6.21 21.76 -5.44
C GLY A 14 -5.15 22.76 -5.02
N ILE A 15 -4.33 22.34 -4.04
CA ILE A 15 -3.29 23.18 -3.41
C ILE A 15 -2.17 23.51 -4.41
N LEU A 16 -1.79 22.55 -5.26
CA LEU A 16 -0.74 22.72 -6.26
C LEU A 16 -1.08 23.78 -7.32
N GLY A 17 -2.31 23.76 -7.85
CA GLY A 17 -2.76 24.75 -8.82
C GLY A 17 -2.78 26.16 -8.22
N LYS A 18 -3.28 26.31 -6.99
CA LYS A 18 -3.28 27.59 -6.27
C LYS A 18 -1.86 28.12 -6.01
N LEU A 19 -0.94 27.25 -5.55
CA LEU A 19 0.45 27.60 -5.33
C LEU A 19 1.18 28.03 -6.61
N LEU A 20 0.91 27.32 -7.72
CA LEU A 20 1.48 27.66 -9.03
C LEU A 20 0.99 29.02 -9.50
N THR A 21 -0.32 29.26 -9.45
CA THR A 21 -0.92 30.54 -9.83
C THR A 21 -0.41 31.67 -8.97
N GLU A 22 -0.41 31.50 -7.65
CA GLU A 22 0.08 32.52 -6.69
C GLU A 22 1.55 32.89 -6.91
N THR A 23 2.42 31.88 -7.14
CA THR A 23 3.84 32.15 -7.35
C THR A 23 4.12 32.80 -8.71
N LEU A 24 3.40 32.41 -9.77
CA LEU A 24 3.56 33.01 -11.08
C LEU A 24 2.96 34.42 -11.15
N GLU A 25 1.82 34.67 -10.52
CA GLU A 25 1.21 36.01 -10.44
C GLU A 25 2.03 36.99 -9.57
N SER A 26 2.60 36.52 -8.46
CA SER A 26 3.45 37.29 -7.60
C SER A 26 4.81 37.68 -8.24
N SER A 27 5.19 37.01 -9.29
CA SER A 27 6.48 37.19 -9.98
C SER A 27 6.48 38.19 -11.13
N HIS A 28 5.40 38.99 -11.30
CA HIS A 28 5.38 40.03 -12.35
C HIS A 28 6.54 41.03 -12.26
N ALA A 29 7.29 41.07 -11.12
CA ALA A 29 8.48 41.90 -10.90
C ALA A 29 9.81 41.09 -10.91
N SER A 30 9.79 39.78 -11.02
CA SER A 30 10.97 38.90 -10.98
C SER A 30 11.00 37.98 -12.23
N SER A 31 12.18 37.44 -12.53
CA SER A 31 12.30 36.51 -13.68
C SER A 31 11.44 35.26 -13.50
N PHE A 32 11.01 34.66 -14.61
CA PHE A 32 10.24 33.43 -14.64
C PHE A 32 10.95 32.28 -13.88
N ASP A 33 12.28 32.21 -13.96
CA ASP A 33 13.11 31.21 -13.28
C ASP A 33 13.05 31.38 -11.75
N ALA A 34 13.02 32.62 -11.27
CA ALA A 34 12.84 32.90 -9.85
C ALA A 34 11.45 32.49 -9.34
N ALA A 35 10.42 32.63 -10.17
CA ALA A 35 9.06 32.17 -9.85
C ALA A 35 8.98 30.63 -9.78
N LEU A 36 9.60 29.93 -10.73
CA LEU A 36 9.66 28.47 -10.75
C LEU A 36 10.44 27.91 -9.55
N SER A 37 11.57 28.51 -9.20
CA SER A 37 12.36 28.12 -8.05
C SER A 37 11.62 28.35 -6.73
N ALA A 38 10.88 29.47 -6.61
CA ALA A 38 10.01 29.75 -5.47
C ALA A 38 8.85 28.74 -5.36
N PHE A 39 8.24 28.38 -6.48
CA PHE A 39 7.23 27.33 -6.53
C PHE A 39 7.78 25.98 -6.06
N ALA A 40 8.93 25.56 -6.57
CA ALA A 40 9.60 24.33 -6.19
C ALA A 40 9.90 24.27 -4.68
N SER A 41 10.37 25.37 -4.11
CA SER A 41 10.67 25.46 -2.68
C SER A 41 9.41 25.41 -1.80
N LYS A 42 8.32 26.07 -2.21
CA LYS A 42 7.04 26.08 -1.50
C LYS A 42 6.34 24.71 -1.50
N THR A 43 6.47 23.93 -2.58
CA THR A 43 5.86 22.60 -2.67
C THR A 43 6.51 21.56 -1.77
N ARG A 44 7.75 21.77 -1.31
CA ARG A 44 8.56 20.82 -0.53
C ARG A 44 8.63 19.40 -1.14
N SER A 45 8.39 19.28 -2.43
CA SER A 45 8.42 18.02 -3.17
C SER A 45 9.71 17.91 -3.96
N SER A 46 10.52 16.89 -3.68
CA SER A 46 11.76 16.63 -4.42
C SER A 46 11.50 16.32 -5.90
N GLN A 47 10.32 15.80 -6.22
CA GLN A 47 9.91 15.54 -7.60
C GLN A 47 9.66 16.85 -8.35
N VAL A 48 8.91 17.78 -7.75
CA VAL A 48 8.65 19.11 -8.34
C VAL A 48 9.96 19.87 -8.51
N GLN A 49 10.86 19.82 -7.53
CA GLN A 49 12.18 20.44 -7.64
C GLN A 49 12.99 19.93 -8.84
N ARG A 50 13.00 18.60 -9.06
CA ARG A 50 13.69 18.00 -10.22
C ARG A 50 13.08 18.45 -11.55
N VAL A 51 11.75 18.51 -11.64
CA VAL A 51 11.06 18.98 -12.84
C VAL A 51 11.41 20.44 -13.14
N VAL A 52 11.39 21.28 -12.12
CA VAL A 52 11.73 22.71 -12.26
C VAL A 52 13.18 22.88 -12.73
N VAL A 53 14.14 22.16 -12.14
CA VAL A 53 15.54 22.20 -12.56
C VAL A 53 15.71 21.74 -14.02
N LEU A 54 14.98 20.71 -14.44
CA LEU A 54 15.00 20.23 -15.82
C LEU A 54 14.44 21.27 -16.81
N ILE A 55 13.35 21.95 -16.43
CA ILE A 55 12.77 23.03 -17.25
C ILE A 55 13.77 24.19 -17.38
N ASP A 56 14.37 24.61 -16.26
CA ASP A 56 15.34 25.69 -16.20
C ASP A 56 16.56 25.39 -17.09
N THR A 57 17.15 24.21 -16.92
CA THR A 57 18.28 23.73 -17.76
C THR A 57 17.91 23.64 -19.25
N ALA A 58 16.70 23.19 -19.56
CA ALA A 58 16.25 23.08 -20.93
C ALA A 58 16.04 24.46 -21.59
N MET A 59 15.60 25.45 -20.81
CA MET A 59 15.45 26.83 -21.26
C MET A 59 16.81 27.50 -21.51
N GLU A 60 17.79 27.26 -20.64
CA GLU A 60 19.16 27.78 -20.81
C GLU A 60 19.86 27.19 -22.06
N GLN A 61 19.57 25.94 -22.42
CA GLN A 61 20.19 25.25 -23.54
C GLN A 61 19.43 25.39 -24.87
N ASP A 62 18.36 26.19 -24.92
CA ASP A 62 17.48 26.32 -26.10
C ASP A 62 16.99 24.97 -26.64
N ALA A 63 16.84 24.00 -25.74
CA ALA A 63 16.47 22.62 -26.08
C ALA A 63 14.97 22.53 -26.40
N PRO A 64 14.51 21.54 -27.20
CA PRO A 64 13.09 21.34 -27.53
C PRO A 64 12.31 20.88 -26.29
N LEU A 65 11.89 21.83 -25.49
CA LEU A 65 11.23 21.68 -24.19
C LEU A 65 10.01 20.74 -24.28
N GLN A 66 9.32 20.76 -25.41
CA GLN A 66 8.15 19.89 -25.66
C GLN A 66 8.52 18.40 -25.62
N ASN A 67 9.65 18.01 -26.22
CA ASN A 67 10.10 16.62 -26.23
C ASN A 67 10.52 16.19 -24.82
N ILE A 68 11.27 17.03 -24.11
CA ILE A 68 11.72 16.74 -22.73
C ILE A 68 10.54 16.60 -21.79
N LEU A 69 9.55 17.47 -21.88
CA LEU A 69 8.34 17.37 -21.05
C LEU A 69 7.48 16.16 -21.41
N SER A 70 7.41 15.80 -22.71
CA SER A 70 6.71 14.58 -23.14
C SER A 70 7.37 13.32 -22.63
N ASP A 71 8.70 13.22 -22.73
CA ASP A 71 9.46 12.08 -22.24
C ASP A 71 9.33 11.96 -20.70
N LEU A 72 9.40 13.09 -20.00
CA LEU A 72 9.21 13.14 -18.56
C LEU A 72 7.80 12.70 -18.15
N ALA A 73 6.78 13.14 -18.88
CA ALA A 73 5.41 12.72 -18.60
C ALA A 73 5.24 11.21 -18.79
N MET A 74 5.81 10.63 -19.86
CA MET A 74 5.79 9.20 -20.09
C MET A 74 6.54 8.42 -19.00
N ASP A 75 7.65 8.93 -18.52
CA ASP A 75 8.41 8.28 -17.44
C ASP A 75 7.63 8.30 -16.11
N TYR A 76 6.97 9.41 -15.79
CA TYR A 76 6.10 9.48 -14.61
C TYR A 76 4.89 8.54 -14.72
N GLU A 77 4.28 8.44 -15.89
CA GLU A 77 3.19 7.50 -16.14
C GLU A 77 3.64 6.05 -15.95
N ARG A 78 4.80 5.68 -16.50
CA ARG A 78 5.40 4.35 -16.29
C ARG A 78 5.72 4.07 -14.83
N LEU A 79 6.28 5.04 -14.11
CA LEU A 79 6.56 4.91 -12.68
C LEU A 79 5.28 4.70 -11.88
N ASN A 80 4.23 5.46 -12.17
CA ASN A 80 2.93 5.33 -11.52
C ASN A 80 2.30 3.96 -11.80
N ASP A 81 2.37 3.47 -13.03
CA ASP A 81 1.91 2.13 -13.40
C ASP A 81 2.68 1.02 -12.69
N LEU A 82 3.99 1.16 -12.56
CA LEU A 82 4.82 0.22 -11.83
C LEU A 82 4.47 0.21 -10.32
N MET A 83 4.24 1.39 -9.74
CA MET A 83 3.81 1.50 -8.34
C MET A 83 2.45 0.86 -8.12
N ASN A 84 1.48 1.12 -9.00
CA ASN A 84 0.13 0.53 -8.94
C ASN A 84 0.16 -0.99 -9.11
N LYS A 85 0.96 -1.52 -10.04
CA LYS A 85 1.17 -2.96 -10.22
C LYS A 85 1.76 -3.60 -8.97
N ARG A 86 2.81 -2.98 -8.41
CA ARG A 86 3.44 -3.47 -7.18
C ARG A 86 2.47 -3.47 -6.01
N GLU A 87 1.66 -2.43 -5.86
CA GLU A 87 0.65 -2.34 -4.81
C GLU A 87 -0.41 -3.44 -4.95
N THR A 88 -0.88 -3.69 -6.18
CA THR A 88 -1.84 -4.76 -6.49
C THR A 88 -1.27 -6.16 -6.23
N GLU A 89 -0.01 -6.40 -6.62
CA GLU A 89 0.68 -7.67 -6.35
C GLU A 89 0.87 -7.92 -4.85
N LEU A 90 1.28 -6.90 -4.11
CA LEU A 90 1.45 -7.01 -2.66
C LEU A 90 0.12 -7.22 -1.95
N ALA A 91 -0.96 -6.57 -2.41
CA ALA A 91 -2.30 -6.80 -1.90
C ALA A 91 -2.77 -8.24 -2.14
N GLY A 92 -2.56 -8.78 -3.34
CA GLY A 92 -2.87 -10.18 -3.66
C GLY A 92 -2.12 -11.17 -2.77
N ARG A 93 -0.82 -10.98 -2.56
CA ARG A 93 -0.03 -11.80 -1.65
C ARG A 93 -0.49 -11.69 -0.20
N GLY A 94 -0.86 -10.49 0.24
CA GLY A 94 -1.41 -10.24 1.56
C GLY A 94 -2.71 -11.02 1.80
N ILE A 95 -3.63 -11.04 0.83
CA ILE A 95 -4.87 -11.82 0.91
C ILE A 95 -4.58 -13.32 1.01
N LEU A 96 -3.65 -13.84 0.22
CA LEU A 96 -3.25 -15.24 0.28
C LEU A 96 -2.70 -15.64 1.65
N ILE A 97 -1.89 -14.77 2.28
CA ILE A 97 -1.37 -15.00 3.63
C ILE A 97 -2.51 -15.11 4.64
N ILE A 98 -3.48 -14.20 4.61
CA ILE A 98 -4.65 -14.24 5.51
C ILE A 98 -5.43 -15.55 5.30
N LEU A 99 -5.79 -15.88 4.06
CA LEU A 99 -6.53 -17.08 3.74
C LEU A 99 -5.80 -18.34 4.23
N PHE A 100 -4.50 -18.42 3.96
CA PHE A 100 -3.72 -19.60 4.35
C PHE A 100 -3.59 -19.69 5.88
N VAL A 101 -3.20 -18.62 6.56
CA VAL A 101 -2.92 -18.64 8.00
C VAL A 101 -4.20 -18.71 8.84
N CYS A 102 -5.26 -18.01 8.43
CA CYS A 102 -6.50 -17.92 9.23
C CYS A 102 -7.49 -19.04 8.92
N ILE A 103 -7.44 -19.63 7.74
CA ILE A 103 -8.39 -20.67 7.30
C ILE A 103 -7.67 -21.98 6.98
N GLY A 104 -6.72 -21.95 6.06
CA GLY A 104 -6.08 -23.16 5.54
C GLY A 104 -5.34 -23.94 6.61
N LEU A 105 -4.51 -23.27 7.38
CA LEU A 105 -3.65 -23.90 8.37
C LEU A 105 -4.44 -24.48 9.56
N PRO A 106 -5.43 -23.79 10.16
CA PRO A 106 -6.28 -24.34 11.20
C PRO A 106 -7.06 -25.57 10.76
N VAL A 107 -7.65 -25.55 9.55
CA VAL A 107 -8.42 -26.68 9.00
C VAL A 107 -7.51 -27.87 8.73
N LEU A 108 -6.33 -27.66 8.13
CA LEU A 108 -5.38 -28.71 7.83
C LEU A 108 -4.88 -29.41 9.11
N ILE A 109 -4.52 -28.66 10.13
CA ILE A 109 -4.07 -29.23 11.41
C ILE A 109 -5.23 -29.92 12.14
N ALA A 110 -6.43 -29.35 12.11
CA ALA A 110 -7.62 -29.99 12.67
C ALA A 110 -7.89 -31.35 12.01
N PHE A 111 -7.73 -31.44 10.68
CA PHE A 111 -7.86 -32.68 9.93
C PHE A 111 -6.82 -33.72 10.38
N ILE A 112 -5.54 -33.32 10.49
CA ILE A 112 -4.47 -34.21 10.97
C ILE A 112 -4.77 -34.70 12.40
N VAL A 113 -5.10 -33.76 13.31
CA VAL A 113 -5.44 -34.12 14.69
C VAL A 113 -6.64 -35.05 14.76
N GLY A 114 -7.70 -34.76 14.01
CA GLY A 114 -8.91 -35.59 13.98
C GLY A 114 -8.66 -37.01 13.46
N LEU A 115 -7.78 -37.21 12.47
CA LEU A 115 -7.43 -38.53 11.95
C LEU A 115 -6.58 -39.34 12.92
N PHE A 116 -5.63 -38.74 13.61
CA PHE A 116 -4.68 -39.45 14.46
C PHE A 116 -5.14 -39.55 15.92
N ALA A 117 -6.08 -38.72 16.37
CA ALA A 117 -6.57 -38.69 17.73
C ALA A 117 -7.19 -40.06 18.17
N PRO A 118 -8.02 -40.75 17.35
CA PRO A 118 -8.57 -42.05 17.73
C PRO A 118 -7.53 -43.16 17.89
N ALA A 119 -6.40 -43.08 17.18
CA ALA A 119 -5.33 -44.07 17.21
C ALA A 119 -4.38 -43.89 18.42
N ALA A 120 -4.39 -42.77 19.06
CA ALA A 120 -3.50 -42.42 20.18
C ALA A 120 -4.18 -42.68 21.53
N SER A 121 -4.31 -43.95 21.90
CA SER A 121 -4.83 -44.34 23.21
C SER A 121 -3.98 -43.75 24.33
N GLY A 122 -4.53 -42.85 25.12
CA GLY A 122 -3.86 -42.17 26.25
C GLY A 122 -3.52 -40.71 26.04
N PHE A 123 -3.73 -40.16 24.87
CA PHE A 123 -3.50 -38.74 24.59
C PHE A 123 -4.69 -37.87 25.06
N GLN A 124 -4.44 -36.97 25.98
CA GLN A 124 -5.49 -36.01 26.42
C GLN A 124 -5.70 -34.93 25.36
N ILE A 125 -6.53 -35.21 24.38
CA ILE A 125 -6.85 -34.33 23.25
C ILE A 125 -7.37 -32.96 23.72
N ALA A 126 -8.08 -32.91 24.86
CA ALA A 126 -8.63 -31.68 25.42
C ALA A 126 -7.54 -30.60 25.69
N ASN A 127 -6.40 -31.02 26.22
CA ASN A 127 -5.29 -30.09 26.52
C ASN A 127 -4.61 -29.58 25.22
N PHE A 128 -4.53 -30.44 24.21
CA PHE A 128 -3.99 -30.05 22.91
C PHE A 128 -4.90 -29.08 22.16
N ASN A 129 -6.21 -29.29 22.22
CA ASN A 129 -7.17 -28.40 21.59
C ASN A 129 -7.10 -26.97 22.13
N SER A 130 -6.91 -26.80 23.43
CA SER A 130 -6.72 -25.47 24.03
C SER A 130 -5.43 -24.82 23.54
N THR A 131 -4.32 -25.56 23.50
CA THR A 131 -3.03 -25.07 23.07
C THR A 131 -3.04 -24.68 21.60
N PHE A 132 -3.58 -25.53 20.72
CA PHE A 132 -3.65 -25.25 19.29
C PHE A 132 -4.62 -24.09 18.99
N SER A 133 -5.76 -24.00 19.64
CA SER A 133 -6.68 -22.89 19.42
C SER A 133 -6.05 -21.54 19.78
N THR A 134 -5.31 -21.47 20.88
CA THR A 134 -4.54 -20.28 21.28
C THR A 134 -3.42 -19.96 20.28
N PHE A 135 -2.71 -20.99 19.83
CA PHE A 135 -1.67 -20.83 18.82
C PHE A 135 -2.23 -20.25 17.53
N PHE A 136 -3.36 -20.77 17.02
CA PHE A 136 -3.97 -20.26 15.80
C PHE A 136 -4.53 -18.85 15.96
N ALA A 137 -5.06 -18.51 17.14
CA ALA A 137 -5.46 -17.14 17.44
C ALA A 137 -4.26 -16.17 17.31
N LEU A 138 -3.10 -16.52 17.87
CA LEU A 138 -1.88 -15.71 17.79
C LEU A 138 -1.30 -15.69 16.35
N ALA A 139 -1.28 -16.84 15.68
CA ALA A 139 -0.80 -16.94 14.31
C ALA A 139 -1.66 -16.10 13.35
N SER A 140 -2.99 -16.11 13.53
CA SER A 140 -3.89 -15.30 12.72
C SER A 140 -3.73 -13.79 12.98
N ALA A 141 -3.48 -13.39 14.23
CA ALA A 141 -3.17 -12.00 14.56
C ALA A 141 -1.89 -11.51 13.87
N THR A 142 -0.82 -12.31 13.92
CA THR A 142 0.44 -11.98 13.24
C THR A 142 0.28 -12.00 11.72
N GLY A 143 -0.43 -12.97 11.16
CA GLY A 143 -0.75 -13.04 9.73
C GLY A 143 -1.53 -11.82 9.24
N ALA A 144 -2.55 -11.38 10.00
CA ALA A 144 -3.33 -10.18 9.71
C ALA A 144 -2.47 -8.91 9.78
N MET A 145 -1.56 -8.79 10.75
CA MET A 145 -0.63 -7.65 10.85
C MET A 145 0.33 -7.58 9.66
N VAL A 146 0.95 -8.71 9.29
CA VAL A 146 1.88 -8.77 8.16
C VAL A 146 1.16 -8.43 6.88
N SER A 147 0.00 -9.03 6.65
CA SER A 147 -0.82 -8.79 5.48
C SER A 147 -1.29 -7.32 5.40
N GLY A 148 -1.74 -6.74 6.52
CA GLY A 148 -2.12 -5.33 6.58
C GLY A 148 -0.99 -4.38 6.21
N ARG A 149 0.25 -4.69 6.61
CA ARG A 149 1.44 -3.93 6.19
C ARG A 149 1.73 -4.08 4.70
N MET A 150 1.60 -5.28 4.15
CA MET A 150 1.82 -5.52 2.72
C MET A 150 0.79 -4.80 1.85
N MET A 151 -0.46 -4.71 2.31
CA MET A 151 -1.54 -3.99 1.63
C MET A 151 -1.51 -2.46 1.82
N GLY A 152 -0.58 -1.93 2.63
CA GLY A 152 -0.58 -0.51 2.99
C GLY A 152 -1.75 -0.07 3.90
N ARG A 153 -2.55 -1.02 4.41
CA ARG A 153 -3.74 -0.79 5.26
C ARG A 153 -3.55 -1.32 6.67
N ALA A 154 -2.37 -1.15 7.23
CA ALA A 154 -2.04 -1.69 8.55
C ALA A 154 -3.02 -1.22 9.65
N ARG A 155 -3.46 0.05 9.60
CA ARG A 155 -4.37 0.62 10.60
C ARG A 155 -5.78 0.02 10.54
N ASP A 156 -6.29 -0.20 9.34
CA ASP A 156 -7.61 -0.79 9.15
C ASP A 156 -7.63 -2.26 9.56
N MET A 157 -6.54 -2.99 9.25
CA MET A 157 -6.41 -4.40 9.63
C MET A 157 -6.32 -4.63 11.13
N LEU A 158 -5.80 -3.67 11.92
CA LEU A 158 -5.80 -3.76 13.39
C LEU A 158 -7.21 -3.95 13.97
N TRP A 159 -8.21 -3.29 13.40
CA TRP A 159 -9.61 -3.44 13.80
C TRP A 159 -10.20 -4.83 13.49
N TRP A 160 -9.68 -5.50 12.46
CA TRP A 160 -10.13 -6.81 12.01
C TRP A 160 -9.40 -7.97 12.71
N ILE A 161 -8.33 -7.70 13.47
CA ILE A 161 -7.56 -8.73 14.18
C ILE A 161 -8.46 -9.61 15.08
N PRO A 162 -9.33 -9.07 15.95
CA PRO A 162 -10.16 -9.91 16.82
C PRO A 162 -11.09 -10.83 16.02
N LEU A 163 -11.57 -10.37 14.88
CA LEU A 163 -12.42 -11.17 13.99
C LEU A 163 -11.64 -12.33 13.38
N TRP A 164 -10.43 -12.08 12.89
CA TRP A 164 -9.57 -13.14 12.31
C TRP A 164 -9.13 -14.15 13.36
N MET A 165 -8.81 -13.70 14.58
CA MET A 165 -8.48 -14.58 15.71
C MET A 165 -9.65 -15.49 16.05
N SER A 166 -10.85 -14.94 16.22
CA SER A 166 -12.05 -15.72 16.54
C SER A 166 -12.43 -16.69 15.42
N THR A 167 -12.34 -16.26 14.17
CA THR A 167 -12.62 -17.11 13.01
C THR A 167 -11.67 -18.30 12.93
N SER A 168 -10.36 -18.08 13.09
CA SER A 168 -9.35 -19.13 13.09
C SER A 168 -9.57 -20.14 14.22
N MET A 169 -9.88 -19.67 15.42
CA MET A 169 -10.19 -20.51 16.58
C MET A 169 -11.45 -21.35 16.38
N LEU A 170 -12.54 -20.75 15.88
CA LEU A 170 -13.80 -21.43 15.61
C LEU A 170 -13.66 -22.45 14.50
N LEU A 171 -12.92 -22.15 13.44
CA LEU A 171 -12.66 -23.10 12.35
C LEU A 171 -11.87 -24.31 12.84
N TYR A 172 -10.84 -24.11 13.65
CA TYR A 172 -10.08 -25.21 14.23
C TYR A 172 -10.97 -26.10 15.11
N LEU A 173 -11.68 -25.53 16.09
CA LEU A 173 -12.52 -26.28 17.02
C LEU A 173 -13.69 -26.99 16.30
N GLY A 174 -14.32 -26.29 15.34
CA GLY A 174 -15.39 -26.85 14.52
C GLY A 174 -14.93 -28.03 13.68
N ALA A 175 -13.77 -27.90 13.01
CA ALA A 175 -13.21 -28.97 12.18
C ALA A 175 -12.80 -30.19 13.02
N VAL A 176 -12.16 -29.98 14.17
CA VAL A 176 -11.83 -31.10 15.08
C VAL A 176 -13.09 -31.82 15.55
N LYS A 177 -14.15 -31.09 15.89
CA LYS A 177 -15.43 -31.69 16.32
C LYS A 177 -16.14 -32.46 15.21
N MET A 178 -16.02 -32.01 13.96
CA MET A 178 -16.64 -32.69 12.82
C MET A 178 -15.93 -34.00 12.43
N ILE A 179 -14.61 -34.05 12.63
CA ILE A 179 -13.78 -35.18 12.19
C ILE A 179 -13.58 -36.21 13.33
N GLY A 180 -13.51 -35.74 14.58
CA GLY A 180 -13.23 -36.59 15.74
C GLY A 180 -14.48 -37.01 16.54
N GLY A 181 -15.69 -36.58 16.14
CA GLY A 181 -16.98 -36.99 16.72
C GLY A 181 -17.69 -37.99 15.82
#